data_47e2645d0285b703fed0e39507d7f6dd
#
_entry.id   47e2645d0285b703fed0e39507d7f6dd
#
_cell.length_a   1.000
_cell.length_b   1.000
_cell.length_c   1.000
_cell.angle_alpha   90.00
_cell.angle_beta   90.00
_cell.angle_gamma   90.00
#
_symmetry.space_group_name_H-M   'P 1'
#
loop_
_entity.id
_entity.type
_entity.pdbx_description
1 polymer ?
#
loop_
_entity_poly.entity_id
_entity_poly.type
_entity_poly.pdbx_seq_one_letter_code
_entity_poly.pdbx_strand_id
1 'polypeptide(L)'
;TLASTDSRNGSNRREFKDFAGGQLYLEHAGSPQRLKSTSVRTLIVDELDEFAANLISGDDPVEMLDGRTSAFPATYKRLYVSTPQIAGISRIEALYLKSDRRRYHVPCPYCGEQQPLEWSGLRWNSGASLRRTGVAYVCRECGALIEEHHKTAMIAAGNWVPENPDSSIRGYHCNGLYYQIGLGPRWADLVEMWLDAQNNPAKLKTFVNDRLSETYEDPAMRSVKHNVVADRAETYALRTAPAVSYTHLTLPTIYSV
;
A
#
# COMPACT_ATOMS: atom_id res chain seq x y z
N THR A 1 -5.47 -31.44 -4.06
CA THR A 1 -6.94 -31.26 -4.07
C THR A 1 -7.38 -31.04 -2.64
N LEU A 2 -8.22 -30.03 -2.40
CA LEU A 2 -8.83 -29.81 -1.08
C LEU A 2 -9.85 -30.93 -0.79
N ALA A 3 -9.99 -31.29 0.49
CA ALA A 3 -11.05 -32.19 0.93
C ALA A 3 -12.43 -31.58 0.67
N SER A 4 -13.46 -32.44 0.54
CA SER A 4 -14.84 -31.95 0.40
C SER A 4 -15.28 -31.14 1.62
N THR A 5 -16.06 -30.09 1.41
CA THR A 5 -16.69 -29.30 2.49
C THR A 5 -17.64 -30.12 3.36
N ASP A 6 -18.17 -31.20 2.84
CA ASP A 6 -19.09 -32.10 3.55
C ASP A 6 -18.36 -33.23 4.33
N SER A 7 -17.04 -33.17 4.40
CA SER A 7 -16.23 -34.13 5.10
C SER A 7 -16.46 -34.06 6.63
N ARG A 8 -16.91 -35.14 7.24
CA ARG A 8 -17.07 -35.24 8.71
C ARG A 8 -15.75 -35.08 9.46
N ASN A 9 -14.61 -35.17 8.79
CA ASN A 9 -13.26 -35.10 9.37
C ASN A 9 -12.76 -33.67 9.63
N GLY A 10 -13.53 -32.64 9.32
CA GLY A 10 -13.16 -31.25 9.62
C GLY A 10 -11.93 -30.71 8.89
N SER A 11 -11.44 -31.43 7.86
CA SER A 11 -10.25 -31.07 7.09
C SER A 11 -10.46 -29.88 6.11
N ASN A 12 -11.70 -29.45 5.94
CA ASN A 12 -12.05 -28.29 5.12
C ASN A 12 -13.10 -27.41 5.84
N ARG A 13 -12.65 -26.62 6.79
CA ARG A 13 -13.47 -25.61 7.51
C ARG A 13 -13.27 -24.23 6.92
N ARG A 14 -14.10 -23.26 7.31
CA ARG A 14 -13.98 -21.87 6.88
C ARG A 14 -12.57 -21.30 7.11
N GLU A 15 -12.01 -21.53 8.29
CA GLU A 15 -10.73 -20.96 8.75
C GLU A 15 -9.57 -21.98 8.68
N PHE A 16 -9.82 -23.19 8.19
CA PHE A 16 -8.80 -24.23 8.10
C PHE A 16 -8.98 -25.08 6.83
N LYS A 17 -7.90 -25.27 6.11
CA LYS A 17 -7.85 -26.12 4.91
C LYS A 17 -6.71 -27.12 5.02
N ASP A 18 -7.03 -28.39 4.89
CA ASP A 18 -6.06 -29.45 4.80
C ASP A 18 -5.91 -29.90 3.34
N PHE A 19 -4.69 -30.06 2.88
CA PHE A 19 -4.38 -30.48 1.51
C PHE A 19 -3.10 -31.32 1.46
N ALA A 20 -2.89 -32.05 0.39
CA ALA A 20 -1.69 -32.85 0.21
C ALA A 20 -0.43 -31.97 0.30
N GLY A 21 0.37 -32.20 1.34
CA GLY A 21 1.63 -31.48 1.58
C GLY A 21 1.56 -30.29 2.54
N GLY A 22 0.37 -29.96 3.10
CA GLY A 22 0.29 -28.86 4.06
C GLY A 22 -1.09 -28.52 4.59
N GLN A 23 -1.10 -27.54 5.45
CA GLN A 23 -2.30 -26.99 6.08
C GLN A 23 -2.30 -25.47 5.90
N LEU A 24 -3.48 -24.89 5.64
CA LEU A 24 -3.69 -23.45 5.57
C LEU A 24 -4.63 -23.04 6.70
N TYR A 25 -4.17 -22.09 7.50
CA TYR A 25 -4.94 -21.40 8.52
C TYR A 25 -5.31 -20.02 8.00
N LEU A 26 -6.58 -19.64 8.11
CA LEU A 26 -7.10 -18.32 7.76
C LEU A 26 -7.49 -17.62 9.06
N GLU A 27 -6.74 -16.61 9.43
CA GLU A 27 -6.93 -15.89 10.68
C GLU A 27 -7.13 -14.39 10.41
N HIS A 28 -7.85 -13.71 11.28
CA HIS A 28 -8.02 -12.27 11.20
C HIS A 28 -7.19 -11.56 12.28
N ALA A 29 -6.69 -10.38 11.96
CA ALA A 29 -5.75 -9.63 12.81
C ALA A 29 -6.32 -9.13 14.14
N GLY A 30 -7.65 -9.12 14.31
CA GLY A 30 -8.29 -8.56 15.50
C GLY A 30 -8.29 -9.46 16.76
N SER A 31 -7.76 -10.69 16.69
CA SER A 31 -7.78 -11.64 17.82
C SER A 31 -6.37 -12.02 18.28
N PRO A 32 -5.88 -11.47 19.42
CA PRO A 32 -4.56 -11.82 19.96
C PRO A 32 -4.35 -13.31 20.19
N GLN A 33 -5.40 -14.00 20.64
CA GLN A 33 -5.32 -15.45 20.93
C GLN A 33 -5.11 -16.27 19.66
N ARG A 34 -5.79 -15.93 18.57
CA ARG A 34 -5.63 -16.58 17.27
C ARG A 34 -4.25 -16.33 16.67
N LEU A 35 -3.78 -15.09 16.77
CA LEU A 35 -2.45 -14.73 16.29
C LEU A 35 -1.31 -15.43 17.07
N LYS A 36 -1.56 -15.95 18.27
CA LYS A 36 -0.56 -16.64 19.11
C LYS A 36 -0.59 -18.16 18.99
N SER A 37 -1.59 -18.77 18.36
CA SER A 37 -1.91 -20.19 18.58
C SER A 37 -1.06 -21.18 17.79
N THR A 38 -0.52 -20.82 16.63
CA THR A 38 0.09 -21.79 15.69
C THR A 38 1.42 -21.30 15.15
N SER A 39 2.45 -22.13 15.18
CA SER A 39 3.71 -21.86 14.46
C SER A 39 3.58 -22.26 13.00
N VAL A 40 4.03 -21.39 12.09
CA VAL A 40 3.92 -21.59 10.65
C VAL A 40 5.24 -21.34 9.95
N ARG A 41 5.52 -22.10 8.90
CA ARG A 41 6.71 -21.88 8.05
C ARG A 41 6.49 -20.78 7.03
N THR A 42 5.25 -20.64 6.54
CA THR A 42 4.89 -19.61 5.56
C THR A 42 3.80 -18.74 6.16
N LEU A 43 4.07 -17.44 6.23
CA LEU A 43 3.16 -16.42 6.70
C LEU A 43 2.80 -15.51 5.52
N ILE A 44 1.51 -15.31 5.29
CA ILE A 44 0.99 -14.36 4.31
C ILE A 44 0.10 -13.38 5.07
N VAL A 45 0.42 -12.11 4.98
CA VAL A 45 -0.34 -11.01 5.61
C VAL A 45 -0.89 -10.15 4.50
N ASP A 46 -2.20 -10.09 4.42
CA ASP A 46 -2.94 -9.28 3.46
C ASP A 46 -3.49 -8.02 4.14
N GLU A 47 -3.57 -6.93 3.41
CA GLU A 47 -4.03 -5.61 3.89
C GLU A 47 -3.28 -5.15 5.17
N LEU A 48 -1.95 -5.20 5.13
CA LEU A 48 -1.08 -4.89 6.28
C LEU A 48 -1.36 -3.50 6.88
N ASP A 49 -1.63 -2.50 6.05
CA ASP A 49 -1.87 -1.12 6.50
C ASP A 49 -3.24 -0.93 7.17
N GLU A 50 -4.17 -1.90 7.00
CA GLU A 50 -5.45 -1.91 7.71
C GLU A 50 -5.34 -2.49 9.13
N PHE A 51 -4.21 -3.06 9.49
CA PHE A 51 -4.01 -3.61 10.83
C PHE A 51 -3.93 -2.46 11.85
N ALA A 52 -4.62 -2.65 12.98
CA ALA A 52 -4.48 -1.72 14.10
C ALA A 52 -3.01 -1.55 14.50
N ALA A 53 -2.62 -0.35 14.91
CA ALA A 53 -1.26 -0.11 15.41
C ALA A 53 -0.93 -1.02 16.60
N ASN A 54 -1.90 -1.13 17.52
CA ASN A 54 -1.83 -2.05 18.66
C ASN A 54 -3.19 -2.71 18.87
N LEU A 55 -3.17 -3.95 19.33
CA LEU A 55 -4.37 -4.66 19.80
C LEU A 55 -4.80 -4.13 21.19
N ILE A 56 -6.00 -4.54 21.63
CA ILE A 56 -6.51 -4.19 22.99
C ILE A 56 -5.52 -4.60 24.08
N SER A 57 -4.74 -5.67 23.84
CA SER A 57 -3.67 -6.11 24.76
C SER A 57 -2.43 -5.20 24.78
N GLY A 58 -2.34 -4.21 23.90
CA GLY A 58 -1.17 -3.33 23.73
C GLY A 58 -0.09 -3.91 22.79
N ASP A 59 -0.23 -5.15 22.35
CA ASP A 59 0.72 -5.81 21.47
C ASP A 59 0.55 -5.35 20.00
N ASP A 60 1.65 -5.25 19.25
CA ASP A 60 1.62 -5.08 17.80
C ASP A 60 1.23 -6.41 17.12
N PRO A 61 0.14 -6.44 16.35
CA PRO A 61 -0.29 -7.66 15.66
C PRO A 61 0.74 -8.22 14.67
N VAL A 62 1.57 -7.36 14.07
CA VAL A 62 2.60 -7.79 13.11
C VAL A 62 3.74 -8.50 13.83
N GLU A 63 4.22 -7.95 14.95
CA GLU A 63 5.25 -8.62 15.74
C GLU A 63 4.79 -9.98 16.28
N MET A 64 3.52 -10.05 16.66
CA MET A 64 2.92 -11.33 17.08
C MET A 64 2.89 -12.37 15.96
N LEU A 65 2.55 -11.97 14.74
CA LEU A 65 2.56 -12.82 13.55
C LEU A 65 3.97 -13.26 13.18
N ASP A 66 4.92 -12.34 13.23
CA ASP A 66 6.33 -12.62 12.94
C ASP A 66 6.91 -13.66 13.91
N GLY A 67 6.51 -13.61 15.17
CA GLY A 67 6.84 -14.62 16.16
C GLY A 67 6.38 -16.04 15.79
N ARG A 68 5.35 -16.21 14.93
CA ARG A 68 4.87 -17.52 14.50
C ARG A 68 5.85 -18.28 13.60
N THR A 69 6.75 -17.58 12.96
CA THR A 69 7.76 -18.18 12.08
C THR A 69 9.06 -18.55 12.81
N SER A 70 9.19 -18.20 14.09
CA SER A 70 10.42 -18.39 14.88
C SER A 70 10.86 -19.85 15.03
N ALA A 71 9.92 -20.80 14.95
CA ALA A 71 10.23 -22.24 14.95
C ALA A 71 10.91 -22.73 13.66
N PHE A 72 10.97 -21.91 12.61
CA PHE A 72 11.49 -22.26 11.29
C PHE A 72 12.61 -21.31 10.81
N PRO A 73 13.65 -21.03 11.60
CA PRO A 73 14.58 -19.92 11.36
C PRO A 73 15.32 -20.02 10.01
N ALA A 74 15.55 -21.21 9.49
CA ALA A 74 16.27 -21.43 8.23
C ALA A 74 15.35 -21.50 6.99
N THR A 75 14.03 -21.67 7.17
CA THR A 75 13.14 -22.02 6.06
C THR A 75 11.84 -21.23 6.00
N TYR A 76 11.64 -20.29 6.93
CA TYR A 76 10.42 -19.47 6.92
C TYR A 76 10.36 -18.56 5.70
N LYS A 77 9.14 -18.24 5.31
CA LYS A 77 8.83 -17.23 4.31
C LYS A 77 7.74 -16.32 4.85
N ARG A 78 7.91 -15.02 4.68
CA ARG A 78 6.91 -14.00 5.02
C ARG A 78 6.59 -13.19 3.78
N LEU A 79 5.32 -13.03 3.49
CA LEU A 79 4.81 -12.16 2.43
C LEU A 79 3.84 -11.17 3.06
N TYR A 80 4.08 -9.89 2.83
CA TYR A 80 3.21 -8.79 3.24
C TYR A 80 2.67 -8.13 1.99
N VAL A 81 1.37 -7.95 1.94
CA VAL A 81 0.67 -7.30 0.82
C VAL A 81 -0.25 -6.23 1.38
N SER A 82 -0.26 -5.06 0.78
CA SER A 82 -1.19 -3.99 1.12
C SER A 82 -1.16 -2.89 0.07
N THR A 83 -2.25 -2.13 -0.03
CA THR A 83 -2.21 -0.78 -0.54
C THR A 83 -1.65 0.14 0.54
N PRO A 84 -0.66 1.02 0.24
CA PRO A 84 -0.13 1.95 1.21
C PRO A 84 -1.16 3.04 1.52
N GLN A 85 -1.17 3.57 2.76
CA GLN A 85 -2.15 4.59 3.13
C GLN A 85 -1.54 6.00 3.22
N ILE A 86 -1.03 6.38 4.37
CA ILE A 86 -0.51 7.73 4.64
C ILE A 86 1.00 7.67 4.73
N ALA A 87 1.66 8.62 4.06
CA ALA A 87 3.11 8.74 4.07
C ALA A 87 3.66 8.85 5.50
N GLY A 88 4.72 8.10 5.79
CA GLY A 88 5.39 8.08 7.08
C GLY A 88 4.68 7.27 8.17
N ILE A 89 3.44 6.79 7.94
CA ILE A 89 2.74 5.91 8.88
C ILE A 89 2.49 4.52 8.27
N SER A 90 2.47 4.43 6.95
CA SER A 90 2.25 3.20 6.21
C SER A 90 3.29 2.13 6.57
N ARG A 91 2.82 0.96 7.03
CA ARG A 91 3.68 -0.17 7.37
C ARG A 91 4.26 -0.83 6.12
N ILE A 92 3.45 -0.96 5.07
CA ILE A 92 3.92 -1.56 3.81
C ILE A 92 4.96 -0.67 3.13
N GLU A 93 4.81 0.67 3.18
CA GLU A 93 5.83 1.60 2.71
C GLU A 93 7.15 1.42 3.48
N ALA A 94 7.09 1.35 4.82
CA ALA A 94 8.26 1.15 5.65
C ALA A 94 9.00 -0.17 5.33
N LEU A 95 8.26 -1.24 5.03
CA LEU A 95 8.82 -2.52 4.60
C LEU A 95 9.41 -2.43 3.18
N TYR A 96 8.71 -1.77 2.25
CA TYR A 96 9.18 -1.57 0.89
C TYR A 96 10.49 -0.76 0.86
N LEU A 97 10.59 0.32 1.64
CA LEU A 97 11.80 1.13 1.73
C LEU A 97 13.03 0.37 2.26
N LYS A 98 12.82 -0.65 3.10
CA LYS A 98 13.89 -1.54 3.60
C LYS A 98 14.27 -2.64 2.61
N SER A 99 13.45 -2.89 1.59
CA SER A 99 13.63 -3.94 0.59
C SER A 99 14.55 -3.54 -0.56
N ASP A 100 14.70 -4.42 -1.54
CA ASP A 100 15.37 -4.13 -2.80
C ASP A 100 14.58 -3.23 -3.75
N ARG A 101 13.35 -2.84 -3.40
CA ARG A 101 12.48 -1.85 -4.05
C ARG A 101 12.34 -2.07 -5.55
N ARG A 102 11.87 -3.26 -5.94
CA ARG A 102 11.69 -3.59 -7.36
C ARG A 102 10.54 -2.84 -7.96
N ARG A 103 10.80 -2.27 -9.13
CA ARG A 103 9.79 -1.71 -10.02
C ARG A 103 9.72 -2.54 -11.30
N TYR A 104 8.52 -2.67 -11.86
CA TYR A 104 8.34 -3.41 -13.09
C TYR A 104 8.65 -2.52 -14.28
N HIS A 105 9.74 -2.81 -14.97
CA HIS A 105 10.16 -2.08 -16.17
C HIS A 105 9.62 -2.76 -17.41
N VAL A 106 9.14 -1.97 -18.34
CA VAL A 106 8.61 -2.41 -19.62
C VAL A 106 9.35 -1.73 -20.76
N PRO A 107 9.60 -2.41 -21.89
CA PRO A 107 10.29 -1.80 -23.02
C PRO A 107 9.39 -0.82 -23.77
N CYS A 108 9.95 0.31 -24.18
CA CYS A 108 9.31 1.19 -25.13
C CYS A 108 9.16 0.49 -26.49
N PRO A 109 7.97 0.48 -27.13
CA PRO A 109 7.77 -0.21 -28.41
C PRO A 109 8.53 0.42 -29.57
N TYR A 110 9.05 1.65 -29.41
CA TYR A 110 9.73 2.39 -30.48
C TYR A 110 11.27 2.37 -30.34
N CYS A 111 11.81 2.53 -29.15
CA CYS A 111 13.26 2.58 -28.92
C CYS A 111 13.80 1.42 -28.07
N GLY A 112 12.94 0.61 -27.44
CA GLY A 112 13.36 -0.52 -26.61
C GLY A 112 13.79 -0.14 -25.18
N GLU A 113 13.85 1.15 -24.83
CA GLU A 113 14.24 1.61 -23.48
C GLU A 113 13.35 1.00 -22.42
N GLN A 114 13.97 0.44 -21.38
CA GLN A 114 13.30 -0.17 -20.23
C GLN A 114 12.95 0.90 -19.20
N GLN A 115 11.66 1.07 -18.90
CA GLN A 115 11.18 2.10 -18.00
C GLN A 115 9.99 1.61 -17.16
N PRO A 116 9.86 2.06 -15.90
CA PRO A 116 8.65 1.82 -15.13
C PRO A 116 7.52 2.71 -15.66
N LEU A 117 6.28 2.25 -15.54
CA LEU A 117 5.11 3.09 -15.80
C LEU A 117 4.79 3.92 -14.57
N GLU A 118 4.90 5.22 -14.70
CA GLU A 118 4.63 6.22 -13.67
C GLU A 118 3.51 7.16 -14.09
N TRP A 119 2.73 7.64 -13.12
CA TRP A 119 1.63 8.58 -13.39
C TRP A 119 2.10 9.81 -14.17
N SER A 120 3.27 10.33 -13.83
CA SER A 120 3.90 11.48 -14.50
C SER A 120 4.18 11.27 -15.99
N GLY A 121 4.23 10.03 -16.47
CA GLY A 121 4.44 9.70 -17.88
C GLY A 121 3.18 9.78 -18.74
N LEU A 122 1.98 9.81 -18.13
CA LEU A 122 0.74 9.94 -18.91
C LEU A 122 0.57 11.36 -19.44
N ARG A 123 0.05 11.43 -20.68
CA ARG A 123 -0.36 12.68 -21.34
C ARG A 123 -1.76 12.50 -21.90
N TRP A 124 -2.56 13.56 -21.76
CA TRP A 124 -3.93 13.62 -22.29
C TRP A 124 -4.31 15.03 -22.71
N ASN A 125 -5.26 15.14 -23.60
CA ASN A 125 -5.81 16.43 -24.02
C ASN A 125 -6.98 16.81 -23.12
N SER A 126 -7.07 18.07 -22.72
CA SER A 126 -8.12 18.64 -21.85
C SER A 126 -9.50 18.80 -22.54
N GLY A 127 -9.74 18.18 -23.70
CA GLY A 127 -10.98 18.28 -24.46
C GLY A 127 -12.00 17.19 -24.11
N ALA A 128 -13.25 17.41 -24.51
CA ALA A 128 -14.46 16.73 -24.04
C ALA A 128 -14.61 15.22 -24.37
N SER A 129 -13.61 14.51 -24.85
CA SER A 129 -13.70 13.09 -25.18
C SER A 129 -12.44 12.31 -24.82
N LEU A 130 -12.13 12.25 -23.51
CA LEU A 130 -11.04 11.43 -22.97
C LEU A 130 -11.21 9.92 -23.29
N ARG A 131 -12.46 9.47 -23.50
CA ARG A 131 -12.80 8.05 -23.63
C ARG A 131 -12.36 7.39 -24.93
N ARG A 132 -12.02 8.12 -25.97
CA ARG A 132 -11.82 7.53 -27.31
C ARG A 132 -10.45 7.74 -27.94
N THR A 133 -9.83 8.86 -27.76
CA THR A 133 -8.53 9.16 -28.37
C THR A 133 -7.84 10.25 -27.57
N GLY A 134 -6.65 10.01 -27.05
CA GLY A 134 -5.90 11.12 -26.52
C GLY A 134 -5.17 10.89 -25.20
N VAL A 135 -5.21 9.68 -24.65
CA VAL A 135 -4.34 9.30 -23.54
C VAL A 135 -3.21 8.43 -24.06
N ALA A 136 -1.98 8.86 -23.86
CA ALA A 136 -0.79 8.15 -24.24
C ALA A 136 0.27 8.23 -23.14
N TYR A 137 1.17 7.29 -23.11
CA TYR A 137 2.34 7.31 -22.23
C TYR A 137 3.55 7.83 -22.99
N VAL A 138 4.29 8.76 -22.41
CA VAL A 138 5.50 9.32 -23.03
C VAL A 138 6.72 8.49 -22.63
N CYS A 139 7.45 7.99 -23.60
CA CYS A 139 8.73 7.39 -23.36
C CYS A 139 9.71 8.44 -22.81
N ARG A 140 10.34 8.14 -21.69
CA ARG A 140 11.29 9.05 -21.02
C ARG A 140 12.57 9.28 -21.84
N GLU A 141 12.93 8.34 -22.72
CA GLU A 141 14.15 8.41 -23.52
C GLU A 141 13.90 9.05 -24.89
N CYS A 142 13.01 8.48 -25.71
CA CYS A 142 12.81 8.96 -27.08
C CYS A 142 11.66 9.97 -27.23
N GLY A 143 10.86 10.24 -26.18
CA GLY A 143 9.73 11.15 -26.21
C GLY A 143 8.52 10.66 -27.02
N ALA A 144 8.55 9.44 -27.56
CA ALA A 144 7.45 8.90 -28.34
C ALA A 144 6.18 8.74 -27.50
N LEU A 145 5.03 9.05 -28.10
CA LEU A 145 3.71 8.82 -27.51
C LEU A 145 3.31 7.36 -27.72
N ILE A 146 3.25 6.61 -26.63
CA ILE A 146 2.90 5.18 -26.63
C ILE A 146 1.41 5.07 -26.38
N GLU A 147 0.68 4.52 -27.35
CA GLU A 147 -0.74 4.26 -27.21
C GLU A 147 -0.99 2.99 -26.37
N GLU A 148 -2.14 2.95 -25.67
CA GLU A 148 -2.44 1.89 -24.72
C GLU A 148 -2.47 0.48 -25.34
N HIS A 149 -2.75 0.34 -26.62
CA HIS A 149 -2.78 -0.98 -27.27
C HIS A 149 -1.43 -1.71 -27.23
N HIS A 150 -0.32 -0.99 -27.11
CA HIS A 150 1.01 -1.58 -26.92
C HIS A 150 1.21 -2.19 -25.53
N LYS A 151 0.42 -1.79 -24.54
CA LYS A 151 0.60 -2.13 -23.11
C LYS A 151 0.72 -3.64 -22.87
N THR A 152 -0.11 -4.44 -23.51
CA THR A 152 -0.09 -5.91 -23.33
C THR A 152 1.26 -6.51 -23.74
N ALA A 153 1.79 -6.13 -24.90
CA ALA A 153 3.09 -6.59 -25.38
C ALA A 153 4.24 -6.06 -24.50
N MET A 154 4.17 -4.79 -24.10
CA MET A 154 5.14 -4.19 -23.19
C MET A 154 5.21 -4.92 -21.85
N ILE A 155 4.05 -5.22 -21.24
CA ILE A 155 3.99 -5.93 -19.96
C ILE A 155 4.52 -7.38 -20.15
N ALA A 156 4.19 -8.06 -21.22
CA ALA A 156 4.67 -9.41 -21.46
C ALA A 156 6.20 -9.48 -21.64
N ALA A 157 6.83 -8.41 -22.11
CA ALA A 157 8.28 -8.29 -22.31
C ALA A 157 9.00 -7.57 -21.14
N GLY A 158 8.27 -7.20 -20.09
CA GLY A 158 8.82 -6.48 -18.95
C GLY A 158 9.54 -7.39 -17.94
N ASN A 159 10.24 -6.76 -17.01
CA ASN A 159 10.96 -7.43 -15.94
C ASN A 159 11.02 -6.57 -14.66
N TRP A 160 11.24 -7.23 -13.52
CA TRP A 160 11.45 -6.58 -12.23
C TRP A 160 12.89 -6.12 -12.06
N VAL A 161 13.08 -4.83 -11.87
CA VAL A 161 14.39 -4.21 -11.68
C VAL A 161 14.52 -3.68 -10.25
N PRO A 162 15.52 -4.13 -9.46
CA PRO A 162 15.74 -3.62 -8.12
C PRO A 162 16.39 -2.22 -8.16
N GLU A 163 15.91 -1.29 -7.31
CA GLU A 163 16.55 0.01 -7.08
C GLU A 163 17.62 -0.04 -5.98
N ASN A 164 17.51 -1.03 -5.07
CA ASN A 164 18.44 -1.24 -3.96
C ASN A 164 18.89 -2.71 -3.93
N PRO A 165 19.78 -3.14 -4.84
CA PRO A 165 20.15 -4.53 -5.01
C PRO A 165 20.86 -5.16 -3.82
N ASP A 166 21.39 -4.35 -2.90
CA ASP A 166 22.12 -4.82 -1.71
C ASP A 166 21.19 -5.38 -0.62
N SER A 167 19.89 -5.10 -0.70
CA SER A 167 18.94 -5.64 0.27
C SER A 167 18.62 -7.11 -0.01
N SER A 168 18.65 -7.93 1.04
CA SER A 168 18.23 -9.34 0.98
C SER A 168 16.70 -9.51 0.96
N ILE A 169 15.95 -8.45 1.28
CA ILE A 169 14.49 -8.45 1.30
C ILE A 169 13.99 -8.04 -0.09
N ARG A 170 13.06 -8.80 -0.65
CA ARG A 170 12.44 -8.47 -1.93
C ARG A 170 11.18 -7.65 -1.71
N GLY A 171 11.10 -6.48 -2.32
CA GLY A 171 9.91 -5.64 -2.35
C GLY A 171 9.49 -5.34 -3.78
N TYR A 172 8.18 -5.33 -4.02
CA TYR A 172 7.59 -5.15 -5.35
C TYR A 172 6.57 -4.02 -5.29
N HIS A 173 6.69 -3.05 -6.21
CA HIS A 173 5.69 -2.01 -6.38
C HIS A 173 5.04 -2.15 -7.77
N CYS A 174 3.71 -2.19 -7.79
CA CYS A 174 2.93 -2.26 -9.01
C CYS A 174 1.71 -1.35 -8.87
N ASN A 175 1.48 -0.48 -9.85
CA ASN A 175 0.37 0.46 -9.87
C ASN A 175 -0.67 0.13 -10.95
N GLY A 176 -1.77 0.88 -10.98
CA GLY A 176 -2.88 0.65 -11.92
C GLY A 176 -2.55 0.87 -13.39
N LEU A 177 -1.41 1.50 -13.73
CA LEU A 177 -1.00 1.65 -15.13
C LEU A 177 -0.68 0.31 -15.79
N TYR A 178 -0.36 -0.72 -14.99
CA TYR A 178 -0.09 -2.09 -15.46
C TYR A 178 -1.33 -2.97 -15.59
N TYR A 179 -2.54 -2.47 -15.31
CA TYR A 179 -3.74 -3.29 -15.54
C TYR A 179 -3.81 -3.75 -16.99
N GLN A 180 -3.94 -5.06 -17.17
CA GLN A 180 -4.13 -5.65 -18.48
C GLN A 180 -5.43 -5.13 -19.13
N ILE A 181 -5.39 -4.93 -20.44
CA ILE A 181 -6.57 -4.49 -21.19
C ILE A 181 -7.70 -5.53 -21.00
N GLY A 182 -8.85 -5.07 -20.52
CA GLY A 182 -10.01 -5.91 -20.22
C GLY A 182 -10.05 -6.53 -18.81
N LEU A 183 -8.99 -6.36 -17.99
CA LEU A 183 -8.95 -6.87 -16.62
C LEU A 183 -8.97 -5.77 -15.54
N GLY A 184 -8.97 -4.51 -15.95
CA GLY A 184 -9.04 -3.37 -15.04
C GLY A 184 -9.21 -2.06 -15.80
N PRO A 185 -9.16 -0.90 -15.11
CA PRO A 185 -9.25 0.40 -15.73
C PRO A 185 -8.18 0.62 -16.78
N ARG A 186 -8.58 1.22 -17.92
CA ARG A 186 -7.65 1.68 -18.93
C ARG A 186 -6.98 2.98 -18.51
N TRP A 187 -5.95 3.38 -19.22
CA TRP A 187 -5.29 4.67 -18.93
C TRP A 187 -6.25 5.84 -19.03
N ALA A 188 -7.19 5.81 -19.98
CA ALA A 188 -8.23 6.84 -20.08
C ALA A 188 -9.16 6.85 -18.87
N ASP A 189 -9.57 5.68 -18.36
CA ASP A 189 -10.42 5.57 -17.17
C ASP A 189 -9.69 6.07 -15.92
N LEU A 190 -8.39 5.80 -15.79
CA LEU A 190 -7.55 6.31 -14.70
C LEU A 190 -7.45 7.84 -14.74
N VAL A 191 -7.31 8.43 -15.94
CA VAL A 191 -7.29 9.89 -16.11
C VAL A 191 -8.64 10.50 -15.72
N GLU A 192 -9.77 9.90 -16.10
CA GLU A 192 -11.10 10.36 -15.68
C GLU A 192 -11.25 10.31 -14.15
N MET A 193 -10.84 9.20 -13.51
CA MET A 193 -10.86 9.07 -12.05
C MET A 193 -10.00 10.14 -11.37
N TRP A 194 -8.82 10.42 -11.92
CA TRP A 194 -7.95 11.49 -11.44
C TRP A 194 -8.60 12.85 -11.53
N LEU A 195 -9.18 13.20 -12.67
CA LEU A 195 -9.85 14.49 -12.88
C LEU A 195 -11.05 14.68 -11.95
N ASP A 196 -11.84 13.61 -11.71
CA ASP A 196 -12.94 13.66 -10.74
C ASP A 196 -12.45 13.80 -9.30
N ALA A 197 -11.25 13.32 -9.00
CA ALA A 197 -10.68 13.37 -7.66
C ALA A 197 -10.04 14.72 -7.30
N GLN A 198 -9.67 15.57 -8.27
CA GLN A 198 -8.86 16.78 -8.05
C GLN A 198 -9.40 17.74 -6.98
N ASN A 199 -10.71 17.90 -6.88
CA ASN A 199 -11.35 18.82 -5.94
C ASN A 199 -11.88 18.13 -4.66
N ASN A 200 -11.53 16.86 -4.46
CA ASN A 200 -12.00 16.07 -3.31
C ASN A 200 -10.84 15.31 -2.67
N PRO A 201 -10.31 15.77 -1.52
CA PRO A 201 -9.17 15.14 -0.87
C PRO A 201 -9.36 13.64 -0.56
N ALA A 202 -10.58 13.23 -0.20
CA ALA A 202 -10.86 11.82 0.09
C ALA A 202 -10.78 10.95 -1.18
N LYS A 203 -11.35 11.42 -2.30
CA LYS A 203 -11.24 10.73 -3.59
C LYS A 203 -9.79 10.72 -4.09
N LEU A 204 -9.06 11.83 -3.89
CA LEU A 204 -7.67 11.93 -4.29
C LEU A 204 -6.80 10.95 -3.49
N LYS A 205 -7.01 10.85 -2.17
CA LYS A 205 -6.38 9.83 -1.33
C LYS A 205 -6.65 8.44 -1.88
N THR A 206 -7.91 8.08 -2.10
CA THR A 206 -8.30 6.77 -2.66
C THR A 206 -7.62 6.51 -4.01
N PHE A 207 -7.57 7.50 -4.89
CA PHE A 207 -6.90 7.35 -6.18
C PHE A 207 -5.39 7.07 -6.02
N VAL A 208 -4.69 7.86 -5.20
CA VAL A 208 -3.25 7.70 -4.96
C VAL A 208 -2.95 6.33 -4.33
N ASN A 209 -3.68 5.97 -3.28
CA ASN A 209 -3.46 4.71 -2.57
C ASN A 209 -3.81 3.50 -3.45
N ASP A 210 -5.04 3.45 -4.00
CA ASP A 210 -5.56 2.23 -4.65
C ASP A 210 -5.18 2.10 -6.11
N ARG A 211 -4.95 3.23 -6.82
CA ARG A 211 -4.63 3.20 -8.26
C ARG A 211 -3.16 3.37 -8.54
N LEU A 212 -2.48 4.24 -7.77
CA LEU A 212 -1.03 4.43 -7.93
C LEU A 212 -0.22 3.53 -7.00
N SER A 213 -0.85 2.92 -5.99
CA SER A 213 -0.18 2.14 -4.94
C SER A 213 0.92 2.97 -4.25
N GLU A 214 0.64 4.26 -4.08
CA GLU A 214 1.53 5.23 -3.45
C GLU A 214 0.91 5.74 -2.15
N THR A 215 1.72 6.18 -1.21
CA THR A 215 1.25 6.82 0.00
C THR A 215 0.68 8.20 -0.29
N TYR A 216 -0.42 8.53 0.38
CA TYR A 216 -1.02 9.86 0.28
C TYR A 216 -0.41 10.80 1.31
N GLU A 217 0.03 11.97 0.85
CA GLU A 217 0.40 13.07 1.72
C GLU A 217 -0.73 14.12 1.74
N ASP A 218 -1.29 14.38 2.91
CA ASP A 218 -2.28 15.44 3.05
C ASP A 218 -1.61 16.81 2.84
N PRO A 219 -2.03 17.61 1.83
CA PRO A 219 -1.49 18.93 1.62
C PRO A 219 -1.61 19.86 2.83
N ALA A 220 -2.62 19.65 3.67
CA ALA A 220 -2.79 20.40 4.91
C ALA A 220 -1.69 20.09 5.94
N MET A 221 -1.20 18.85 5.98
CA MET A 221 -0.07 18.47 6.82
C MET A 221 1.28 19.00 6.31
N ARG A 222 1.44 19.17 5.00
CA ARG A 222 2.64 19.81 4.43
C ARG A 222 2.77 21.28 4.82
N SER A 223 1.66 21.97 5.06
CA SER A 223 1.66 23.41 5.36
C SER A 223 2.10 23.74 6.79
N VAL A 224 2.05 22.78 7.69
CA VAL A 224 2.53 22.96 9.07
C VAL A 224 4.01 22.60 9.14
N LYS A 225 4.86 23.47 8.56
CA LYS A 225 6.28 23.40 8.84
C LYS A 225 6.47 23.58 10.34
N HIS A 226 7.22 22.71 10.97
CA HIS A 226 7.56 22.77 12.40
C HIS A 226 8.03 24.19 12.83
N ASN A 227 8.71 24.91 11.94
CA ASN A 227 9.11 26.30 12.13
C ASN A 227 7.91 27.26 12.34
N VAL A 228 6.79 27.04 11.64
CA VAL A 228 5.58 27.91 11.79
C VAL A 228 4.94 27.70 13.16
N VAL A 229 5.02 26.51 13.73
CA VAL A 229 4.53 26.24 15.08
C VAL A 229 5.51 26.82 16.11
N ALA A 230 6.81 26.64 15.90
CA ALA A 230 7.86 27.21 16.75
C ALA A 230 7.86 28.74 16.73
N ASP A 231 7.68 29.37 15.55
CA ASP A 231 7.60 30.83 15.40
C ASP A 231 6.34 31.46 16.02
N ARG A 232 5.31 30.64 16.26
CA ARG A 232 4.07 31.03 16.97
C ARG A 232 4.06 30.67 18.45
N ALA A 233 5.13 30.03 18.93
CA ALA A 233 5.24 29.69 20.33
C ALA A 233 5.48 31.00 21.14
N GLU A 234 4.54 31.32 22.01
CA GLU A 234 4.67 32.44 22.93
C GLU A 234 5.51 32.02 24.14
N THR A 235 6.40 32.92 24.57
CA THR A 235 7.24 32.70 25.76
C THR A 235 6.52 33.26 26.97
N TYR A 236 6.05 32.39 27.87
CA TYR A 236 5.51 32.79 29.18
C TYR A 236 6.25 32.10 30.31
N ALA A 237 6.17 32.73 31.49
CA ALA A 237 6.81 32.20 32.68
C ALA A 237 6.29 30.82 33.05
N LEU A 238 7.16 29.96 33.57
CA LEU A 238 6.82 28.62 34.00
C LEU A 238 5.61 28.68 34.95
N ARG A 239 4.58 27.88 34.72
CA ARG A 239 3.31 27.80 35.45
C ARG A 239 2.39 29.03 35.32
N THR A 240 2.58 29.88 34.33
CA THR A 240 1.69 31.00 34.04
C THR A 240 0.95 30.69 32.76
N ALA A 241 -0.38 30.55 32.80
CA ALA A 241 -1.21 30.47 31.59
C ALA A 241 -1.61 31.88 31.15
N PRO A 242 -1.57 32.23 29.88
CA PRO A 242 -2.12 33.49 29.40
C PRO A 242 -3.61 33.59 29.77
N ALA A 243 -4.08 34.82 30.03
CA ALA A 243 -5.48 35.08 30.38
C ALA A 243 -6.50 34.76 29.25
N VAL A 244 -6.04 34.27 28.11
CA VAL A 244 -6.87 33.76 27.02
C VAL A 244 -7.35 32.37 27.41
N SER A 245 -8.55 32.29 27.93
CA SER A 245 -9.17 31.05 28.39
C SER A 245 -9.25 30.04 27.25
N TYR A 246 -8.56 28.93 27.45
CA TYR A 246 -8.80 27.70 26.67
C TYR A 246 -10.09 27.06 27.19
N THR A 247 -11.23 27.48 26.66
CA THR A 247 -12.54 27.00 27.09
C THR A 247 -12.86 25.58 26.59
N HIS A 248 -11.92 24.88 25.92
CA HIS A 248 -12.21 23.62 25.21
C HIS A 248 -11.23 22.47 25.46
N LEU A 249 -10.36 22.56 26.47
CA LEU A 249 -9.63 21.41 26.99
C LEU A 249 -10.35 20.85 28.25
N THR A 250 -11.47 20.19 28.03
CA THR A 250 -11.97 19.24 29.02
C THR A 250 -11.10 17.99 28.92
N LEU A 251 -10.15 17.86 29.86
CA LEU A 251 -9.54 16.55 30.12
C LEU A 251 -10.65 15.59 30.52
N PRO A 252 -10.69 14.37 30.00
CA PRO A 252 -11.63 13.37 30.47
C PRO A 252 -11.37 13.17 31.98
N THR A 253 -12.40 13.42 32.77
CA THR A 253 -12.36 13.16 34.19
C THR A 253 -12.27 11.65 34.36
N ILE A 254 -11.13 11.15 34.79
CA ILE A 254 -10.98 9.77 35.23
C ILE A 254 -11.67 9.69 36.60
N TYR A 255 -12.87 9.12 36.61
CA TYR A 255 -13.48 8.68 37.86
C TYR A 255 -12.72 7.43 38.31
N SER A 256 -11.88 7.59 39.34
CA SER A 256 -11.42 6.45 40.14
C SER A 256 -12.57 6.03 41.04
N VAL A 257 -13.02 4.81 40.89
CA VAL A 257 -13.76 4.05 41.92
C VAL A 257 -12.83 3.01 42.49
#